data_be62e98a91880325ce5173e6b5090956
#
_entry.id   be62e98a91880325ce5173e6b5090956
#
_cell.length_a   1.000
_cell.length_b   1.000
_cell.length_c   1.000
_cell.angle_alpha   90.00
_cell.angle_beta   90.00
_cell.angle_gamma   90.00
#
_symmetry.space_group_name_H-M   'P 1'
#
loop_
_entity.id
_entity.type
_entity.pdbx_description
1 polymer ?
#
loop_
_entity_poly.entity_id
_entity_poly.type
_entity_poly.pdbx_seq_one_letter_code
_entity_poly.pdbx_strand_id
1 'polypeptide(L)'
;MAKNKEDVPHEELDPAGTINASVEVLENNSNIQIPKRKFAIMLAYCGRGYYGMQMDLTRPNFPTIESALISALIQARCIPEMFYMQMKQLKFQRCARTDKGVSALSQLVSVRLLPSCSNPVEKINSHLPPEILIIDMKRVTKGFCPKKMCDKRSYSYMVPTFALSCCAPSVPDSNFRMPREDFHNINNLLSFYKGTHNFHNFTSRKAFEDPSSFRHMLDVSCSEPFVFHGTEFAQIHITGQSFMLYQIRKMVGLIIAIAQGIVPADFLPQCMQREKINIPPAPGLGLVLERVHFDWYNKRYGGDGFHQPISWEKSMPTVSVFWEERILPDILEGELENLSMSYWIEKLNRHNFLMFQNYKEV
;
A
#
# COMPACT_ATOMS: atom_id res chain seq x y z
N MET A 1 39.03 -53.50 -46.92
CA MET A 1 38.94 -53.10 -45.50
C MET A 1 37.78 -52.16 -45.37
N ALA A 2 36.65 -52.66 -44.85
CA ALA A 2 35.36 -51.95 -44.69
C ALA A 2 35.39 -51.13 -43.41
N LYS A 3 34.78 -49.91 -43.43
CA LYS A 3 34.36 -49.18 -42.23
C LYS A 3 32.89 -48.87 -42.38
N ASN A 4 32.12 -49.45 -41.48
CA ASN A 4 30.71 -49.26 -41.31
C ASN A 4 30.41 -47.79 -40.97
N LYS A 5 29.40 -47.22 -41.60
CA LYS A 5 28.71 -46.03 -41.16
C LYS A 5 27.43 -46.51 -40.50
N GLU A 6 27.26 -46.18 -39.22
CA GLU A 6 26.01 -46.35 -38.49
C GLU A 6 25.07 -45.22 -38.89
N ASP A 7 23.87 -45.61 -39.31
CA ASP A 7 22.76 -44.72 -39.62
C ASP A 7 22.11 -44.31 -38.30
N VAL A 8 21.98 -42.96 -38.10
CA VAL A 8 21.20 -42.36 -37.03
C VAL A 8 19.85 -41.97 -37.66
N PRO A 9 18.71 -42.37 -37.08
CA PRO A 9 17.40 -41.97 -37.61
C PRO A 9 17.14 -40.49 -37.35
N HIS A 10 16.75 -39.76 -38.38
CA HIS A 10 16.20 -38.42 -38.28
C HIS A 10 14.74 -38.53 -37.80
N GLU A 11 14.46 -38.02 -36.58
CA GLU A 11 13.09 -37.74 -36.17
C GLU A 11 12.62 -36.46 -36.82
N GLU A 12 11.58 -36.58 -37.62
CA GLU A 12 10.82 -35.44 -38.15
C GLU A 12 10.06 -34.77 -37.04
N LEU A 13 10.31 -33.45 -36.79
CA LEU A 13 9.56 -32.62 -35.89
C LEU A 13 8.28 -32.15 -36.57
N ASP A 14 7.14 -32.61 -36.09
CA ASP A 14 5.81 -32.13 -36.44
C ASP A 14 5.57 -30.69 -35.90
N PRO A 15 5.12 -29.72 -36.71
CA PRO A 15 4.93 -28.33 -36.30
C PRO A 15 3.50 -28.08 -35.79
N ALA A 16 3.01 -28.84 -34.81
CA ALA A 16 1.76 -28.57 -34.13
C ALA A 16 1.68 -29.23 -32.74
N GLY A 17 2.70 -28.95 -31.91
CA GLY A 17 2.69 -29.32 -30.50
C GLY A 17 1.85 -28.37 -29.68
N THR A 18 0.54 -28.41 -29.82
CA THR A 18 -0.41 -27.77 -28.90
C THR A 18 -0.28 -28.45 -27.53
N ILE A 19 0.09 -27.66 -26.53
CA ILE A 19 0.22 -28.06 -25.13
C ILE A 19 -1.14 -28.54 -24.60
N ASN A 20 -1.41 -29.84 -24.68
CA ASN A 20 -2.57 -30.51 -24.05
C ASN A 20 -2.23 -31.07 -22.66
N ALA A 21 -1.15 -30.64 -22.05
CA ALA A 21 -0.76 -31.10 -20.70
C ALA A 21 -1.57 -30.49 -19.56
N SER A 22 -2.48 -29.54 -19.84
CA SER A 22 -3.21 -28.80 -18.81
C SER A 22 -4.59 -29.36 -18.47
N VAL A 23 -5.10 -30.33 -19.18
CA VAL A 23 -6.46 -30.84 -18.99
C VAL A 23 -6.49 -32.19 -18.24
N GLU A 24 -5.50 -33.04 -18.41
CA GLU A 24 -5.47 -34.37 -17.74
C GLU A 24 -5.09 -34.33 -16.25
N VAL A 25 -4.46 -33.23 -15.76
CA VAL A 25 -4.15 -33.07 -14.32
C VAL A 25 -5.38 -32.70 -13.48
N LEU A 26 -6.48 -32.27 -14.10
CA LEU A 26 -7.69 -31.82 -13.38
C LEU A 26 -8.67 -32.95 -13.05
N GLU A 27 -8.58 -34.11 -13.69
CA GLU A 27 -9.58 -35.21 -13.48
C GLU A 27 -9.23 -36.19 -12.35
N ASN A 28 -7.95 -36.17 -11.83
CA ASN A 28 -7.53 -37.11 -10.77
C ASN A 28 -7.61 -36.57 -9.34
N ASN A 29 -8.22 -35.40 -9.08
CA ASN A 29 -8.30 -34.78 -7.75
C ASN A 29 -9.73 -34.72 -7.20
N SER A 30 -10.44 -35.84 -7.15
CA SER A 30 -11.81 -35.94 -6.62
C SER A 30 -11.97 -35.68 -5.11
N ASN A 31 -10.91 -35.26 -4.38
CA ASN A 31 -10.96 -35.03 -2.92
C ASN A 31 -10.43 -33.66 -2.46
N ILE A 32 -10.26 -32.67 -3.36
CA ILE A 32 -9.77 -31.35 -2.92
C ILE A 32 -10.92 -30.58 -2.25
N GLN A 33 -10.82 -30.39 -0.93
CA GLN A 33 -11.77 -29.57 -0.18
C GLN A 33 -11.59 -28.09 -0.53
N ILE A 34 -12.56 -27.52 -1.27
CA ILE A 34 -12.57 -26.08 -1.53
C ILE A 34 -12.96 -25.33 -0.24
N PRO A 35 -12.14 -24.39 0.25
CA PRO A 35 -12.46 -23.62 1.43
C PRO A 35 -13.78 -22.87 1.30
N LYS A 36 -14.68 -22.98 2.29
CA LYS A 36 -16.01 -22.35 2.26
C LYS A 36 -16.17 -21.19 3.23
N ARG A 37 -15.43 -21.21 4.37
CA ARG A 37 -15.53 -20.17 5.42
C ARG A 37 -14.67 -18.98 5.07
N LYS A 38 -15.23 -17.77 5.11
CA LYS A 38 -14.52 -16.54 4.81
C LYS A 38 -14.03 -15.86 6.09
N PHE A 39 -12.77 -15.45 6.06
CA PHE A 39 -12.11 -14.73 7.16
C PHE A 39 -11.59 -13.39 6.65
N ALA A 40 -11.61 -12.40 7.54
CA ALA A 40 -10.82 -11.20 7.44
C ALA A 40 -9.51 -11.44 8.20
N ILE A 41 -8.38 -11.20 7.56
CA ILE A 41 -7.04 -11.26 8.13
C ILE A 41 -6.56 -9.83 8.30
N MET A 42 -6.27 -9.46 9.53
CA MET A 42 -5.75 -8.16 9.93
C MET A 42 -4.22 -8.28 9.99
N LEU A 43 -3.51 -7.43 9.25
CA LEU A 43 -2.06 -7.54 9.14
C LEU A 43 -1.36 -6.17 9.13
N ALA A 44 -0.14 -6.16 9.69
CA ALA A 44 0.83 -5.07 9.57
C ALA A 44 2.03 -5.54 8.76
N TYR A 45 2.73 -4.62 8.10
CA TYR A 45 3.96 -4.92 7.38
C TYR A 45 4.85 -3.68 7.17
N CYS A 46 6.16 -3.90 7.18
CA CYS A 46 7.15 -2.99 6.64
C CYS A 46 7.26 -3.22 5.13
N GLY A 47 7.08 -2.16 4.34
CA GLY A 47 7.03 -2.26 2.88
C GLY A 47 8.40 -2.26 2.20
N ARG A 48 9.48 -1.95 2.92
CA ARG A 48 10.85 -1.92 2.38
C ARG A 48 11.22 -3.28 1.81
N GLY A 49 11.78 -3.31 0.62
CA GLY A 49 12.11 -4.56 -0.09
C GLY A 49 10.95 -5.19 -0.87
N TYR A 50 9.72 -4.74 -0.67
CA TYR A 50 8.54 -5.26 -1.37
C TYR A 50 8.08 -4.34 -2.50
N TYR A 51 7.61 -4.93 -3.59
CA TYR A 51 7.06 -4.22 -4.76
C TYR A 51 5.57 -3.90 -4.59
N GLY A 52 5.18 -3.59 -3.34
CA GLY A 52 3.84 -3.23 -2.92
C GLY A 52 3.00 -4.41 -2.42
N MET A 53 1.73 -4.11 -2.14
CA MET A 53 0.80 -5.09 -1.56
C MET A 53 0.41 -6.19 -2.56
N GLN A 54 0.04 -5.81 -3.78
CA GLN A 54 -0.62 -6.70 -4.74
C GLN A 54 0.38 -7.54 -5.52
N MET A 55 0.19 -8.87 -5.54
CA MET A 55 0.93 -9.79 -6.38
C MET A 55 0.69 -9.50 -7.86
N ASP A 56 1.77 -9.42 -8.64
CA ASP A 56 1.76 -9.30 -10.09
C ASP A 56 2.21 -10.62 -10.70
N LEU A 57 1.28 -11.35 -11.29
CA LEU A 57 1.54 -12.66 -11.90
C LEU A 57 2.41 -12.56 -13.16
N THR A 58 2.51 -11.38 -13.77
CA THR A 58 3.39 -11.13 -14.93
C THR A 58 4.84 -10.90 -14.53
N ARG A 59 5.08 -10.65 -13.23
CA ARG A 59 6.40 -10.36 -12.65
C ARG A 59 6.65 -11.18 -11.39
N PRO A 60 6.71 -12.52 -11.48
CA PRO A 60 6.77 -13.41 -10.31
C PRO A 60 8.04 -13.22 -9.45
N ASN A 61 9.10 -12.68 -10.02
CA ASN A 61 10.39 -12.46 -9.33
C ASN A 61 10.39 -11.22 -8.42
N PHE A 62 9.32 -10.38 -8.46
CA PHE A 62 9.22 -9.22 -7.59
C PHE A 62 8.43 -9.56 -6.32
N PRO A 63 9.07 -9.58 -5.13
CA PRO A 63 8.40 -9.92 -3.89
C PRO A 63 7.31 -8.89 -3.56
N THR A 64 6.13 -9.37 -3.14
CA THR A 64 5.01 -8.56 -2.70
C THR A 64 4.48 -9.09 -1.36
N ILE A 65 3.80 -8.22 -0.60
CA ILE A 65 3.17 -8.64 0.67
C ILE A 65 2.18 -9.80 0.44
N GLU A 66 1.42 -9.71 -0.66
CA GLU A 66 0.41 -10.73 -1.02
C GLU A 66 1.07 -12.08 -1.35
N SER A 67 2.19 -12.10 -2.09
CA SER A 67 2.90 -13.35 -2.40
C SER A 67 3.45 -14.02 -1.13
N ALA A 68 4.04 -13.25 -0.22
CA ALA A 68 4.52 -13.77 1.08
C ALA A 68 3.37 -14.33 1.94
N LEU A 69 2.26 -13.58 2.03
CA LEU A 69 1.08 -14.02 2.77
C LEU A 69 0.47 -15.32 2.19
N ILE A 70 0.34 -15.42 0.86
CA ILE A 70 -0.20 -16.61 0.21
C ILE A 70 0.71 -17.82 0.47
N SER A 71 2.03 -17.67 0.35
CA SER A 71 2.99 -18.72 0.65
C SER A 71 2.87 -19.20 2.10
N ALA A 72 2.76 -18.28 3.06
CA ALA A 72 2.58 -18.61 4.47
C ALA A 72 1.24 -19.33 4.73
N LEU A 73 0.15 -18.93 4.07
CA LEU A 73 -1.16 -19.60 4.16
C LEU A 73 -1.10 -21.06 3.63
N ILE A 74 -0.31 -21.32 2.58
CA ILE A 74 -0.10 -22.67 2.04
C ILE A 74 0.74 -23.51 3.02
N GLN A 75 1.87 -22.99 3.49
CA GLN A 75 2.74 -23.68 4.44
C GLN A 75 2.04 -23.98 5.77
N ALA A 76 1.20 -23.08 6.23
CA ALA A 76 0.32 -23.28 7.39
C ALA A 76 -0.83 -24.27 7.11
N ARG A 77 -0.98 -24.79 5.90
CA ARG A 77 -2.08 -25.67 5.44
C ARG A 77 -3.48 -25.04 5.63
N CYS A 78 -3.56 -23.70 5.55
CA CYS A 78 -4.82 -22.96 5.60
C CYS A 78 -5.53 -22.93 4.24
N ILE A 79 -4.76 -23.06 3.15
CA ILE A 79 -5.24 -23.19 1.77
C ILE A 79 -4.44 -24.27 1.03
N PRO A 80 -5.02 -24.99 0.06
CA PRO A 80 -4.27 -25.90 -0.80
C PRO A 80 -3.33 -25.15 -1.73
N GLU A 81 -2.16 -25.76 -2.03
CA GLU A 81 -1.11 -25.18 -2.86
C GLU A 81 -1.58 -24.81 -4.27
N MET A 82 -2.43 -25.62 -4.87
CA MET A 82 -3.00 -25.39 -6.21
C MET A 82 -3.66 -24.02 -6.37
N PHE A 83 -4.08 -23.38 -5.27
CA PHE A 83 -4.70 -22.05 -5.32
C PHE A 83 -3.69 -20.90 -5.36
N TYR A 84 -2.39 -21.14 -5.31
CA TYR A 84 -1.37 -20.05 -5.34
C TYR A 84 -1.63 -19.06 -6.48
N MET A 85 -1.81 -19.57 -7.71
CA MET A 85 -2.11 -18.75 -8.89
C MET A 85 -3.60 -18.45 -9.09
N GLN A 86 -4.48 -19.05 -8.26
CA GLN A 86 -5.92 -19.02 -8.44
C GLN A 86 -6.67 -18.40 -7.24
N MET A 87 -6.05 -17.47 -6.54
CA MET A 87 -6.60 -16.85 -5.33
C MET A 87 -8.00 -16.22 -5.50
N LYS A 88 -8.40 -15.90 -6.74
CA LYS A 88 -9.76 -15.45 -7.05
C LYS A 88 -10.82 -16.50 -6.67
N GLN A 89 -10.52 -17.79 -6.79
CA GLN A 89 -11.46 -18.88 -6.42
C GLN A 89 -11.69 -18.92 -4.90
N LEU A 90 -10.68 -18.56 -4.11
CA LEU A 90 -10.78 -18.41 -2.67
C LEU A 90 -11.39 -17.08 -2.25
N LYS A 91 -11.87 -16.27 -3.20
CA LYS A 91 -12.42 -14.93 -2.96
C LYS A 91 -11.45 -14.03 -2.20
N PHE A 92 -10.15 -14.16 -2.49
CA PHE A 92 -9.13 -13.27 -1.93
C PHE A 92 -9.36 -11.83 -2.39
N GLN A 93 -9.41 -10.91 -1.42
CA GLN A 93 -9.65 -9.49 -1.64
C GLN A 93 -8.88 -8.69 -0.62
N ARG A 94 -8.33 -7.54 -1.02
CA ARG A 94 -7.61 -6.59 -0.16
C ARG A 94 -8.40 -5.30 0.04
N CYS A 95 -8.23 -4.66 1.21
CA CYS A 95 -8.88 -3.39 1.53
C CYS A 95 -8.25 -2.23 0.74
N ALA A 96 -6.93 -2.13 0.76
CA ALA A 96 -6.17 -1.10 0.08
C ALA A 96 -5.03 -1.72 -0.73
N ARG A 97 -4.55 -0.98 -1.75
CA ARG A 97 -3.28 -1.24 -2.41
C ARG A 97 -2.27 -0.24 -1.86
N THR A 98 -1.13 -0.71 -1.43
CA THR A 98 0.03 0.10 -1.13
C THR A 98 1.04 -0.03 -2.25
N ASP A 99 1.72 1.05 -2.57
CA ASP A 99 2.75 1.10 -3.61
C ASP A 99 4.05 0.41 -3.13
N LYS A 100 5.04 0.30 -4.03
CA LYS A 100 6.39 -0.18 -3.70
C LYS A 100 6.95 0.59 -2.51
N GLY A 101 7.45 -0.13 -1.51
CA GLY A 101 8.10 0.43 -0.33
C GLY A 101 7.15 1.03 0.72
N VAL A 102 5.83 1.04 0.49
CA VAL A 102 4.85 1.63 1.41
C VAL A 102 4.43 0.62 2.47
N SER A 103 4.52 1.02 3.73
CA SER A 103 4.20 0.21 4.91
C SER A 103 2.72 0.30 5.32
N ALA A 104 2.28 -0.60 6.18
CA ALA A 104 0.94 -0.57 6.75
C ALA A 104 0.91 -1.12 8.17
N LEU A 105 0.16 -0.44 9.06
CA LEU A 105 -0.14 -0.91 10.42
C LEU A 105 -1.45 -1.69 10.49
N SER A 106 -2.39 -1.41 9.60
CA SER A 106 -3.72 -2.01 9.65
C SER A 106 -4.26 -2.30 8.26
N GLN A 107 -3.55 -3.09 7.49
CA GLN A 107 -4.10 -3.64 6.25
C GLN A 107 -5.09 -4.77 6.57
N LEU A 108 -6.11 -4.93 5.74
CA LEU A 108 -7.04 -6.05 5.86
C LEU A 108 -7.22 -6.74 4.50
N VAL A 109 -7.10 -8.05 4.54
CA VAL A 109 -7.48 -8.92 3.42
C VAL A 109 -8.60 -9.86 3.83
N SER A 110 -9.36 -10.36 2.87
CA SER A 110 -10.31 -11.44 3.14
C SER A 110 -10.06 -12.60 2.19
N VAL A 111 -10.21 -13.81 2.71
CA VAL A 111 -9.97 -15.06 1.99
C VAL A 111 -10.81 -16.19 2.58
N ARG A 112 -11.10 -17.21 1.78
CA ARG A 112 -11.70 -18.44 2.27
C ARG A 112 -10.61 -19.40 2.73
N LEU A 113 -10.78 -19.97 3.93
CA LEU A 113 -9.82 -20.88 4.54
C LEU A 113 -10.45 -22.25 4.84
N LEU A 114 -9.61 -23.26 4.94
CA LEU A 114 -9.99 -24.61 5.38
C LEU A 114 -10.38 -24.59 6.88
N PRO A 115 -11.33 -25.44 7.29
CA PRO A 115 -11.79 -25.50 8.70
C PRO A 115 -10.74 -26.00 9.67
N SER A 116 -9.75 -26.73 9.19
CA SER A 116 -8.77 -27.50 9.98
C SER A 116 -7.62 -26.67 10.56
N CYS A 117 -7.61 -25.36 10.36
CA CYS A 117 -6.56 -24.50 10.88
C CYS A 117 -6.87 -24.09 12.32
N SER A 118 -6.38 -24.85 13.32
CA SER A 118 -6.36 -24.44 14.73
C SER A 118 -5.24 -23.42 14.95
N ASN A 119 -5.47 -22.41 15.80
CA ASN A 119 -4.55 -21.29 16.06
C ASN A 119 -3.92 -20.71 14.78
N PRO A 120 -4.75 -20.26 13.82
CA PRO A 120 -4.27 -19.91 12.50
C PRO A 120 -3.31 -18.72 12.49
N VAL A 121 -3.45 -17.77 13.43
CA VAL A 121 -2.60 -16.59 13.52
C VAL A 121 -1.15 -16.96 13.82
N GLU A 122 -0.90 -17.69 14.89
CA GLU A 122 0.45 -18.14 15.29
C GLU A 122 1.09 -19.01 14.21
N LYS A 123 0.31 -19.96 13.68
CA LYS A 123 0.79 -20.89 12.66
C LYS A 123 1.15 -20.18 11.34
N ILE A 124 0.41 -19.17 10.92
CA ILE A 124 0.74 -18.43 9.70
C ILE A 124 1.93 -17.52 9.96
N ASN A 125 1.97 -16.84 11.13
CA ASN A 125 3.09 -15.99 11.50
C ASN A 125 4.43 -16.75 11.57
N SER A 126 4.45 -18.03 11.96
CA SER A 126 5.69 -18.84 11.95
C SER A 126 6.26 -19.10 10.57
N HIS A 127 5.49 -18.82 9.50
CA HIS A 127 5.91 -18.94 8.11
C HIS A 127 6.07 -17.60 7.40
N LEU A 128 5.74 -16.48 8.08
CA LEU A 128 5.92 -15.13 7.54
C LEU A 128 7.32 -14.62 7.86
N PRO A 129 7.91 -13.80 6.96
CA PRO A 129 9.12 -13.06 7.30
C PRO A 129 8.81 -12.00 8.37
N PRO A 130 9.83 -11.57 9.15
CA PRO A 130 9.64 -10.68 10.32
C PRO A 130 9.08 -9.29 9.95
N GLU A 131 9.11 -8.91 8.69
CA GLU A 131 8.55 -7.66 8.15
C GLU A 131 7.03 -7.73 7.97
N ILE A 132 6.39 -8.91 8.12
CA ILE A 132 4.95 -9.09 7.94
C ILE A 132 4.37 -9.80 9.15
N LEU A 133 3.35 -9.21 9.77
CA LEU A 133 2.71 -9.76 10.96
C LEU A 133 1.20 -9.85 10.75
N ILE A 134 0.62 -11.04 10.91
CA ILE A 134 -0.82 -11.18 11.12
C ILE A 134 -1.13 -10.86 12.57
N ILE A 135 -1.98 -9.86 12.77
CA ILE A 135 -2.38 -9.34 14.08
C ILE A 135 -3.56 -10.13 14.62
N ASP A 136 -4.56 -10.35 13.78
CA ASP A 136 -5.79 -11.04 14.17
C ASP A 136 -6.53 -11.58 12.94
N MET A 137 -7.45 -12.53 13.20
CA MET A 137 -8.31 -13.09 12.17
C MET A 137 -9.76 -13.15 12.66
N LYS A 138 -10.68 -12.64 11.86
CA LYS A 138 -12.12 -12.60 12.20
C LYS A 138 -12.93 -13.36 11.16
N ARG A 139 -13.88 -14.17 11.63
CA ARG A 139 -14.89 -14.75 10.73
C ARG A 139 -15.84 -13.66 10.25
N VAL A 140 -16.02 -13.58 8.93
CA VAL A 140 -16.84 -12.56 8.28
C VAL A 140 -17.94 -13.18 7.41
N THR A 141 -18.93 -12.36 7.05
CA THR A 141 -20.02 -12.80 6.17
C THR A 141 -19.50 -13.32 4.83
N LYS A 142 -20.23 -14.24 4.19
CA LYS A 142 -19.88 -14.83 2.88
C LYS A 142 -19.68 -13.76 1.80
N GLY A 143 -20.45 -12.65 1.88
CA GLY A 143 -20.42 -11.53 0.95
C GLY A 143 -19.42 -10.42 1.33
N PHE A 144 -18.67 -10.56 2.43
CA PHE A 144 -17.74 -9.51 2.89
C PHE A 144 -16.71 -9.16 1.80
N CYS A 145 -16.59 -7.87 1.51
CA CYS A 145 -15.60 -7.33 0.59
C CYS A 145 -14.86 -6.17 1.28
N PRO A 146 -13.59 -6.35 1.68
CA PRO A 146 -12.87 -5.34 2.45
C PRO A 146 -12.74 -4.00 1.73
N LYS A 147 -12.60 -4.02 0.39
CA LYS A 147 -12.51 -2.78 -0.39
C LYS A 147 -13.81 -1.97 -0.39
N LYS A 148 -14.98 -2.67 -0.51
CA LYS A 148 -16.30 -2.02 -0.66
C LYS A 148 -16.93 -1.67 0.68
N MET A 149 -16.62 -2.44 1.74
CA MET A 149 -17.21 -2.29 3.07
C MET A 149 -16.35 -1.47 4.02
N CYS A 150 -15.20 -0.99 3.57
CA CYS A 150 -14.37 -0.07 4.32
C CYS A 150 -14.93 1.34 4.21
N ASP A 151 -15.28 1.95 5.35
CA ASP A 151 -15.92 3.26 5.43
C ASP A 151 -14.93 4.39 5.17
N LYS A 152 -13.76 4.30 5.77
CA LYS A 152 -12.69 5.30 5.66
C LYS A 152 -11.33 4.67 5.88
N ARG A 153 -10.29 5.37 5.47
CA ARG A 153 -8.87 4.99 5.64
C ARG A 153 -8.11 6.15 6.22
N SER A 154 -7.26 5.87 7.20
CA SER A 154 -6.31 6.82 7.76
C SER A 154 -4.90 6.45 7.32
N TYR A 155 -4.16 7.45 6.89
CA TYR A 155 -2.76 7.34 6.52
C TYR A 155 -1.95 8.34 7.29
N SER A 156 -0.68 8.02 7.51
CA SER A 156 0.33 8.98 7.91
C SER A 156 1.44 9.09 6.88
N TYR A 157 2.07 10.23 6.86
CA TYR A 157 3.26 10.47 6.05
C TYR A 157 4.34 11.11 6.92
N MET A 158 5.40 10.35 7.19
CA MET A 158 6.57 10.84 7.92
C MET A 158 7.42 11.69 6.98
N VAL A 159 7.75 12.90 7.43
CA VAL A 159 8.50 13.89 6.64
C VAL A 159 9.56 14.57 7.50
N PRO A 160 10.82 14.68 7.06
CA PRO A 160 11.79 15.51 7.73
C PRO A 160 11.38 16.98 7.60
N THR A 161 11.43 17.74 8.70
CA THR A 161 10.86 19.10 8.76
C THR A 161 11.57 20.11 7.88
N PHE A 162 12.85 19.86 7.50
CA PHE A 162 13.53 20.71 6.52
C PHE A 162 12.79 20.77 5.17
N ALA A 163 12.01 19.75 4.82
CA ALA A 163 11.17 19.75 3.61
C ALA A 163 9.96 20.69 3.72
N LEU A 164 9.59 21.10 4.92
CA LEU A 164 8.42 21.93 5.23
C LEU A 164 8.75 23.39 5.52
N SER A 165 9.97 23.85 5.21
CA SER A 165 10.42 25.23 5.45
C SER A 165 11.30 25.72 4.30
N CYS A 166 11.06 26.93 3.80
CA CYS A 166 11.88 27.55 2.76
C CYS A 166 13.25 28.06 3.28
N CYS A 167 13.38 28.21 4.61
CA CYS A 167 14.61 28.65 5.24
C CYS A 167 15.52 27.49 5.66
N ALA A 168 15.11 26.26 5.39
CA ALA A 168 15.85 25.07 5.77
C ALA A 168 17.04 24.80 4.83
N PRO A 169 18.11 24.15 5.34
CA PRO A 169 19.18 23.62 4.49
C PRO A 169 18.64 22.53 3.56
N SER A 170 19.27 22.37 2.39
CA SER A 170 18.84 21.38 1.38
C SER A 170 19.08 19.92 1.78
N VAL A 171 19.80 19.69 2.87
CA VAL A 171 20.13 18.37 3.43
C VAL A 171 19.80 18.36 4.93
N PRO A 172 19.59 17.19 5.54
CA PRO A 172 19.39 17.08 6.97
C PRO A 172 20.49 17.79 7.75
N ASP A 173 20.12 18.66 8.67
CA ASP A 173 21.01 19.38 9.59
C ASP A 173 20.54 19.13 11.02
N SER A 174 21.43 18.65 11.87
CA SER A 174 21.14 18.35 13.28
C SER A 174 20.74 19.59 14.10
N ASN A 175 21.09 20.80 13.63
CA ASN A 175 20.75 22.06 14.27
C ASN A 175 19.44 22.68 13.77
N PHE A 176 18.94 22.21 12.61
CA PHE A 176 17.70 22.74 12.06
C PHE A 176 16.49 22.31 12.90
N ARG A 177 15.66 23.31 13.21
CA ARG A 177 14.31 23.11 13.79
C ARG A 177 13.34 23.97 13.02
N MET A 178 12.21 23.40 12.65
CA MET A 178 11.17 24.11 11.90
C MET A 178 10.60 25.26 12.72
N PRO A 179 10.61 26.49 12.19
CA PRO A 179 9.97 27.62 12.86
C PRO A 179 8.50 27.36 13.17
N ARG A 180 8.02 27.87 14.30
CA ARG A 180 6.62 27.72 14.73
C ARG A 180 5.63 28.29 13.72
N GLU A 181 6.04 29.36 13.05
CA GLU A 181 5.24 29.99 11.99
C GLU A 181 5.06 29.03 10.80
N ASP A 182 6.12 28.37 10.34
CA ASP A 182 6.07 27.40 9.26
C ASP A 182 5.14 26.22 9.64
N PHE A 183 5.22 25.73 10.89
CA PHE A 183 4.33 24.68 11.38
C PHE A 183 2.85 25.10 11.29
N HIS A 184 2.51 26.32 11.70
CA HIS A 184 1.13 26.84 11.59
C HIS A 184 0.70 27.01 10.12
N ASN A 185 1.59 27.52 9.27
CA ASN A 185 1.33 27.68 7.83
C ASN A 185 1.09 26.35 7.16
N ILE A 186 1.87 25.30 7.48
CA ILE A 186 1.64 23.94 6.97
C ILE A 186 0.27 23.40 7.37
N ASN A 187 -0.13 23.55 8.65
CA ASN A 187 -1.46 23.12 9.09
C ASN A 187 -2.60 23.89 8.42
N ASN A 188 -2.41 25.19 8.16
CA ASN A 188 -3.38 26.00 7.40
C ASN A 188 -3.52 25.50 5.95
N LEU A 189 -2.41 25.22 5.25
CA LEU A 189 -2.41 24.65 3.91
C LEU A 189 -3.06 23.26 3.87
N LEU A 190 -2.72 22.39 4.81
CA LEU A 190 -3.30 21.05 4.92
C LEU A 190 -4.82 21.11 5.15
N SER A 191 -5.31 22.09 5.93
CA SER A 191 -6.73 22.25 6.20
C SER A 191 -7.57 22.46 4.93
N PHE A 192 -6.98 23.04 3.88
CA PHE A 192 -7.64 23.26 2.58
C PHE A 192 -8.11 21.95 1.93
N TYR A 193 -7.43 20.85 2.18
CA TYR A 193 -7.84 19.56 1.65
C TYR A 193 -9.11 18.98 2.30
N LYS A 194 -9.51 19.46 3.49
CA LYS A 194 -10.70 18.97 4.19
C LYS A 194 -11.96 19.24 3.37
N GLY A 195 -12.91 18.31 3.42
CA GLY A 195 -14.12 18.39 2.64
C GLY A 195 -14.06 17.62 1.32
N THR A 196 -14.96 17.95 0.41
CA THR A 196 -15.09 17.29 -0.91
C THR A 196 -14.52 18.17 -2.01
N HIS A 197 -13.47 17.69 -2.67
CA HIS A 197 -12.81 18.39 -3.76
C HIS A 197 -12.60 17.47 -4.96
N ASN A 198 -12.35 18.05 -6.14
CA ASN A 198 -11.95 17.33 -7.32
C ASN A 198 -10.42 17.11 -7.32
N PHE A 199 -9.99 15.89 -7.04
CA PHE A 199 -8.58 15.51 -6.95
C PHE A 199 -8.00 14.93 -8.27
N HIS A 200 -8.55 15.28 -9.45
CA HIS A 200 -8.10 14.74 -10.74
C HIS A 200 -6.61 14.96 -11.03
N ASN A 201 -6.00 16.04 -10.52
CA ASN A 201 -4.57 16.34 -10.64
C ASN A 201 -3.70 15.54 -9.65
N PHE A 202 -4.31 15.04 -8.59
CA PHE A 202 -3.63 14.26 -7.54
C PHE A 202 -3.56 12.76 -7.85
N THR A 203 -3.84 12.36 -9.07
CA THR A 203 -3.74 10.98 -9.53
C THR A 203 -3.27 10.96 -10.98
N SER A 204 -3.05 9.76 -11.52
CA SER A 204 -2.81 9.55 -12.95
C SER A 204 -4.10 9.14 -13.66
N ARG A 205 -4.23 9.52 -14.95
CA ARG A 205 -5.26 9.01 -15.87
C ARG A 205 -6.71 9.33 -15.46
N LYS A 206 -6.95 10.46 -14.78
CA LYS A 206 -8.30 10.94 -14.46
C LYS A 206 -8.57 12.28 -15.16
N ALA A 207 -9.72 12.39 -15.79
CA ALA A 207 -10.22 13.66 -16.31
C ALA A 207 -10.92 14.44 -15.19
N PHE A 208 -11.07 15.75 -15.38
CA PHE A 208 -11.80 16.61 -14.44
C PHE A 208 -13.26 16.20 -14.29
N GLU A 209 -13.87 15.79 -15.41
CA GLU A 209 -15.29 15.39 -15.50
C GLU A 209 -15.58 13.99 -14.89
N ASP A 210 -14.53 13.20 -14.58
CA ASP A 210 -14.75 11.88 -13.99
C ASP A 210 -15.29 12.00 -12.57
N PRO A 211 -16.54 11.56 -12.27
CA PRO A 211 -17.13 11.68 -10.95
C PRO A 211 -16.29 11.01 -9.85
N SER A 212 -15.49 10.01 -10.22
CA SER A 212 -14.59 9.34 -9.28
C SER A 212 -13.36 10.16 -8.91
N SER A 213 -13.17 11.35 -9.50
CA SER A 213 -12.14 12.31 -9.09
C SER A 213 -12.53 13.07 -7.82
N PHE A 214 -13.83 13.16 -7.53
CA PHE A 214 -14.28 13.76 -6.28
C PHE A 214 -13.99 12.82 -5.09
N ARG A 215 -13.29 13.35 -4.09
CA ARG A 215 -12.94 12.64 -2.85
C ARG A 215 -13.27 13.51 -1.65
N HIS A 216 -13.69 12.85 -0.57
CA HIS A 216 -13.99 13.50 0.69
C HIS A 216 -12.91 13.21 1.72
N MET A 217 -12.18 14.27 2.13
CA MET A 217 -11.19 14.22 3.19
C MET A 217 -11.85 14.63 4.50
N LEU A 218 -11.77 13.75 5.50
CA LEU A 218 -12.40 13.95 6.81
C LEU A 218 -11.49 14.76 7.74
N ASP A 219 -10.20 14.43 7.70
CA ASP A 219 -9.18 15.14 8.47
C ASP A 219 -7.85 15.13 7.76
N VAL A 220 -7.14 16.27 7.84
CA VAL A 220 -5.76 16.41 7.36
C VAL A 220 -5.06 17.37 8.30
N SER A 221 -3.95 16.93 8.92
CA SER A 221 -3.21 17.71 9.92
C SER A 221 -1.74 17.27 9.99
N CYS A 222 -0.89 18.13 10.49
CA CYS A 222 0.51 17.83 10.81
C CYS A 222 0.68 17.79 12.32
N SER A 223 1.34 16.74 12.84
CA SER A 223 1.68 16.61 14.26
C SER A 223 2.80 17.57 14.68
N GLU A 224 2.92 17.81 15.98
CA GLU A 224 4.11 18.48 16.53
C GLU A 224 5.37 17.73 16.10
N PRO A 225 6.44 18.46 15.72
CA PRO A 225 7.70 17.85 15.35
C PRO A 225 8.38 17.12 16.51
N PHE A 226 9.20 16.14 16.18
CA PHE A 226 10.05 15.40 17.12
C PHE A 226 11.45 15.18 16.52
N VAL A 227 12.45 14.91 17.36
CA VAL A 227 13.83 14.72 16.93
C VAL A 227 14.22 13.25 17.00
N PHE A 228 14.83 12.75 15.93
CA PHE A 228 15.43 11.42 15.85
C PHE A 228 16.84 11.52 15.26
N HIS A 229 17.84 11.02 15.99
CA HIS A 229 19.27 11.09 15.61
C HIS A 229 19.71 12.49 15.14
N GLY A 230 19.25 13.53 15.85
CA GLY A 230 19.56 14.92 15.55
C GLY A 230 18.67 15.57 14.49
N THR A 231 18.07 14.82 13.59
CA THR A 231 17.16 15.32 12.56
C THR A 231 15.73 15.43 13.09
N GLU A 232 15.08 16.54 12.77
CA GLU A 232 13.68 16.77 13.15
C GLU A 232 12.72 16.25 12.08
N PHE A 233 11.67 15.54 12.52
CA PHE A 233 10.60 14.98 11.71
C PHE A 233 9.23 15.44 12.19
N ALA A 234 8.26 15.44 11.29
CA ALA A 234 6.85 15.60 11.60
C ALA A 234 6.02 14.52 10.87
N GLN A 235 4.81 14.29 11.34
CA GLN A 235 3.92 13.30 10.76
C GLN A 235 2.65 13.99 10.25
N ILE A 236 2.37 13.87 8.95
CA ILE A 236 1.15 14.37 8.33
C ILE A 236 0.11 13.25 8.38
N HIS A 237 -1.01 13.47 9.07
CA HIS A 237 -2.13 12.54 9.16
C HIS A 237 -3.21 12.91 8.14
N ILE A 238 -3.74 11.92 7.43
CA ILE A 238 -4.73 12.11 6.38
C ILE A 238 -5.80 11.03 6.50
N THR A 239 -7.04 11.42 6.81
CA THR A 239 -8.18 10.52 6.87
C THR A 239 -9.21 10.89 5.82
N GLY A 240 -9.63 9.93 4.99
CA GLY A 240 -10.63 10.13 3.96
C GLY A 240 -11.47 8.88 3.68
N GLN A 241 -12.61 9.04 3.04
CA GLN A 241 -13.49 7.91 2.69
C GLN A 241 -12.81 6.97 1.68
N SER A 242 -12.11 7.52 0.72
CA SER A 242 -11.38 6.73 -0.29
C SER A 242 -10.28 7.58 -0.95
N PHE A 243 -9.29 6.91 -1.48
CA PHE A 243 -8.14 7.53 -2.14
C PHE A 243 -7.90 6.94 -3.52
N MET A 244 -7.37 7.75 -4.42
CA MET A 244 -6.90 7.36 -5.74
C MET A 244 -5.42 6.99 -5.69
N LEU A 245 -4.93 6.39 -6.77
CA LEU A 245 -3.51 6.05 -6.92
C LEU A 245 -2.64 7.32 -6.81
N TYR A 246 -1.61 7.27 -5.97
CA TYR A 246 -0.67 8.35 -5.65
C TYR A 246 -1.28 9.59 -4.98
N GLN A 247 -2.58 9.62 -4.70
CA GLN A 247 -3.26 10.84 -4.22
C GLN A 247 -2.57 11.44 -3.00
N ILE A 248 -2.32 10.68 -1.95
CA ILE A 248 -1.70 11.16 -0.71
C ILE A 248 -0.30 11.70 -0.98
N ARG A 249 0.52 10.96 -1.71
CA ARG A 249 1.89 11.37 -2.04
C ARG A 249 1.92 12.65 -2.87
N LYS A 250 0.94 12.88 -3.76
CA LYS A 250 0.81 14.12 -4.51
C LYS A 250 0.28 15.28 -3.65
N MET A 251 -0.62 15.00 -2.70
CA MET A 251 -1.06 15.99 -1.71
C MET A 251 0.13 16.50 -0.88
N VAL A 252 0.92 15.58 -0.33
CA VAL A 252 2.15 15.92 0.42
C VAL A 252 3.16 16.62 -0.49
N GLY A 253 3.36 16.13 -1.71
CA GLY A 253 4.30 16.71 -2.67
C GLY A 253 3.99 18.18 -3.01
N LEU A 254 2.70 18.53 -3.15
CA LEU A 254 2.29 19.90 -3.38
C LEU A 254 2.51 20.78 -2.14
N ILE A 255 2.22 20.29 -0.94
CA ILE A 255 2.48 21.02 0.30
C ILE A 255 3.99 21.33 0.44
N ILE A 256 4.85 20.34 0.17
CA ILE A 256 6.30 20.54 0.17
C ILE A 256 6.72 21.57 -0.88
N ALA A 257 6.16 21.53 -2.09
CA ALA A 257 6.47 22.51 -3.14
C ALA A 257 6.12 23.95 -2.72
N ILE A 258 5.00 24.13 -2.03
CA ILE A 258 4.59 25.43 -1.49
C ILE A 258 5.51 25.85 -0.33
N ALA A 259 5.77 24.94 0.60
CA ALA A 259 6.63 25.20 1.77
C ALA A 259 8.07 25.57 1.37
N GLN A 260 8.59 24.99 0.30
CA GLN A 260 9.91 25.31 -0.27
C GLN A 260 9.89 26.58 -1.14
N GLY A 261 8.73 27.25 -1.32
CA GLY A 261 8.61 28.44 -2.16
C GLY A 261 8.73 28.19 -3.67
N ILE A 262 8.65 26.91 -4.10
CA ILE A 262 8.75 26.54 -5.53
C ILE A 262 7.48 26.96 -6.29
N VAL A 263 6.32 26.85 -5.65
CA VAL A 263 5.05 27.39 -6.15
C VAL A 263 4.37 28.20 -5.04
N PRO A 264 3.59 29.25 -5.39
CA PRO A 264 2.93 30.08 -4.39
C PRO A 264 1.73 29.33 -3.74
N ALA A 265 1.27 29.82 -2.58
CA ALA A 265 0.19 29.17 -1.82
C ALA A 265 -1.15 29.12 -2.56
N ASP A 266 -1.45 30.11 -3.40
CA ASP A 266 -2.66 30.18 -4.23
C ASP A 266 -2.67 29.16 -5.38
N PHE A 267 -1.55 28.46 -5.60
CA PHE A 267 -1.50 27.34 -6.54
C PHE A 267 -2.29 26.12 -6.04
N LEU A 268 -2.46 25.97 -4.73
CA LEU A 268 -3.19 24.84 -4.14
C LEU A 268 -4.68 24.80 -4.58
N PRO A 269 -5.49 25.89 -4.48
CA PRO A 269 -6.85 25.89 -5.02
C PRO A 269 -6.89 25.73 -6.55
N GLN A 270 -5.89 26.22 -7.30
CA GLN A 270 -5.82 26.04 -8.76
C GLN A 270 -5.71 24.55 -9.14
N CYS A 271 -5.00 23.75 -8.33
CA CYS A 271 -4.89 22.31 -8.55
C CYS A 271 -6.21 21.53 -8.46
N MET A 272 -7.26 22.12 -7.93
CA MET A 272 -8.63 21.55 -7.88
C MET A 272 -9.51 22.00 -9.06
N GLN A 273 -9.03 22.95 -9.87
CA GLN A 273 -9.76 23.48 -11.03
C GLN A 273 -9.53 22.59 -12.25
N ARG A 274 -10.14 22.98 -13.39
CA ARG A 274 -10.17 22.19 -14.63
C ARG A 274 -8.81 21.98 -15.27
N GLU A 275 -7.91 22.96 -15.11
CA GLU A 275 -6.59 22.90 -15.70
C GLU A 275 -5.83 21.66 -15.23
N LYS A 276 -5.13 21.05 -16.18
CA LYS A 276 -4.33 19.87 -15.88
C LYS A 276 -2.95 20.30 -15.37
N ILE A 277 -2.65 19.88 -14.14
CA ILE A 277 -1.41 20.20 -13.43
C ILE A 277 -0.67 18.89 -13.11
N ASN A 278 0.61 18.87 -13.42
CA ASN A 278 1.45 17.71 -13.13
C ASN A 278 2.10 17.85 -11.75
N ILE A 279 1.43 17.35 -10.71
CA ILE A 279 1.95 17.33 -9.35
C ILE A 279 2.82 16.09 -9.18
N PRO A 280 4.12 16.21 -8.82
CA PRO A 280 4.97 15.04 -8.58
C PRO A 280 4.61 14.38 -7.24
N PRO A 281 4.59 13.05 -7.16
CA PRO A 281 4.34 12.34 -5.90
C PRO A 281 5.59 12.40 -5.01
N ALA A 282 5.45 12.76 -3.75
CA ALA A 282 6.50 12.68 -2.73
C ALA A 282 7.03 11.23 -2.58
N PRO A 283 8.22 11.00 -2.02
CA PRO A 283 8.78 9.67 -1.80
C PRO A 283 7.80 8.70 -1.14
N GLY A 284 7.88 7.41 -1.46
CA GLY A 284 7.00 6.40 -0.89
C GLY A 284 7.36 5.98 0.54
N LEU A 285 8.61 6.17 0.94
CA LEU A 285 9.17 5.69 2.21
C LEU A 285 8.39 6.18 3.43
N GLY A 286 8.04 7.48 3.48
CA GLY A 286 7.30 8.06 4.61
C GLY A 286 5.82 7.66 4.70
N LEU A 287 5.23 7.05 3.66
CA LEU A 287 3.80 6.75 3.62
C LEU A 287 3.46 5.46 4.35
N VAL A 288 2.48 5.52 5.25
CA VAL A 288 1.98 4.37 6.00
C VAL A 288 0.45 4.34 5.98
N LEU A 289 -0.13 3.18 5.68
CA LEU A 289 -1.55 2.93 5.91
C LEU A 289 -1.75 2.65 7.40
N GLU A 290 -2.21 3.64 8.16
CA GLU A 290 -2.39 3.52 9.62
C GLU A 290 -3.59 2.67 10.01
N ARG A 291 -4.76 2.98 9.42
CA ARG A 291 -6.00 2.31 9.81
C ARG A 291 -7.01 2.20 8.68
N VAL A 292 -7.68 1.05 8.62
CA VAL A 292 -8.90 0.82 7.83
C VAL A 292 -10.08 0.66 8.79
N HIS A 293 -11.22 1.28 8.47
CA HIS A 293 -12.37 1.36 9.36
C HIS A 293 -13.58 0.64 8.75
N PHE A 294 -14.31 -0.10 9.60
CA PHE A 294 -15.46 -0.94 9.23
C PHE A 294 -16.66 -0.70 10.15
N ASP A 295 -16.94 0.55 10.50
CA ASP A 295 -17.95 0.95 11.47
C ASP A 295 -19.35 0.49 11.05
N TRP A 296 -19.71 0.70 9.76
CA TRP A 296 -20.98 0.24 9.21
C TRP A 296 -21.11 -1.30 9.22
N TYR A 297 -20.04 -2.02 8.81
CA TYR A 297 -20.05 -3.48 8.86
C TYR A 297 -20.23 -3.99 10.28
N ASN A 298 -19.51 -3.43 11.22
CA ASN A 298 -19.56 -3.80 12.64
C ASN A 298 -20.95 -3.54 13.24
N LYS A 299 -21.56 -2.37 12.94
CA LYS A 299 -22.92 -2.04 13.37
C LYS A 299 -23.94 -3.06 12.86
N ARG A 300 -23.78 -3.55 11.62
CA ARG A 300 -24.73 -4.45 10.99
C ARG A 300 -24.55 -5.92 11.37
N TYR A 301 -23.31 -6.37 11.54
CA TYR A 301 -22.99 -7.80 11.69
C TYR A 301 -22.21 -8.14 12.96
N GLY A 302 -21.61 -7.17 13.64
CA GLY A 302 -20.75 -7.42 14.80
C GLY A 302 -21.45 -7.93 16.06
N GLY A 303 -22.79 -7.93 16.07
CA GLY A 303 -23.62 -8.41 17.20
C GLY A 303 -24.59 -9.55 16.83
N ASP A 304 -24.41 -10.19 15.66
CA ASP A 304 -25.34 -11.22 15.16
C ASP A 304 -25.12 -12.64 15.76
N GLY A 305 -24.16 -12.78 16.68
CA GLY A 305 -23.80 -14.05 17.32
C GLY A 305 -22.96 -15.00 16.46
N PHE A 306 -22.80 -14.72 15.16
CA PHE A 306 -22.05 -15.56 14.20
C PHE A 306 -20.78 -14.93 13.68
N HIS A 307 -20.77 -13.59 13.53
CA HIS A 307 -19.66 -12.82 13.02
C HIS A 307 -19.05 -11.93 14.10
N GLN A 308 -17.74 -11.77 14.04
CA GLN A 308 -17.02 -10.94 14.98
C GLN A 308 -16.83 -9.53 14.40
N PRO A 309 -16.90 -8.48 15.23
CA PRO A 309 -16.59 -7.13 14.78
C PRO A 309 -15.12 -7.03 14.36
N ILE A 310 -14.87 -6.26 13.29
CA ILE A 310 -13.53 -5.92 12.85
C ILE A 310 -13.12 -4.67 13.62
N SER A 311 -12.37 -4.86 14.70
CA SER A 311 -11.84 -3.80 15.56
C SER A 311 -10.36 -4.03 15.82
N TRP A 312 -9.60 -2.95 15.90
CA TRP A 312 -8.15 -2.94 16.16
C TRP A 312 -7.84 -2.70 17.64
N GLU A 313 -8.82 -2.37 18.45
CA GLU A 313 -8.64 -1.93 19.85
C GLU A 313 -7.86 -2.94 20.70
N LYS A 314 -8.25 -4.22 20.64
CA LYS A 314 -7.57 -5.29 21.39
C LYS A 314 -6.17 -5.58 20.89
N SER A 315 -5.88 -5.20 19.65
CA SER A 315 -4.61 -5.47 18.97
C SER A 315 -3.67 -4.25 18.99
N MET A 316 -4.13 -3.11 19.53
CA MET A 316 -3.32 -1.88 19.57
C MET A 316 -1.96 -2.07 20.22
N PRO A 317 -1.79 -2.79 21.34
CA PRO A 317 -0.47 -3.02 21.92
C PRO A 317 0.49 -3.71 20.93
N THR A 318 0.03 -4.75 20.23
CA THR A 318 0.83 -5.46 19.22
C THR A 318 1.16 -4.57 18.03
N VAL A 319 0.20 -3.74 17.58
CA VAL A 319 0.41 -2.78 16.48
C VAL A 319 1.42 -1.71 16.88
N SER A 320 1.37 -1.19 18.12
CA SER A 320 2.32 -0.19 18.62
C SER A 320 3.74 -0.74 18.68
N VAL A 321 3.92 -1.95 19.20
CA VAL A 321 5.23 -2.62 19.22
C VAL A 321 5.78 -2.79 17.79
N PHE A 322 4.95 -3.26 16.87
CA PHE A 322 5.38 -3.44 15.48
C PHE A 322 5.73 -2.10 14.79
N TRP A 323 5.00 -1.02 15.13
CA TRP A 323 5.31 0.33 14.70
C TRP A 323 6.69 0.78 15.20
N GLU A 324 6.91 0.69 16.51
CA GLU A 324 8.11 1.19 17.18
C GLU A 324 9.36 0.38 16.83
N GLU A 325 9.24 -0.94 16.67
CA GLU A 325 10.38 -1.83 16.44
C GLU A 325 10.69 -2.06 14.96
N ARG A 326 9.73 -1.86 14.04
CA ARG A 326 9.89 -2.25 12.63
C ARG A 326 9.66 -1.12 11.64
N ILE A 327 8.51 -0.43 11.70
CA ILE A 327 8.18 0.54 10.65
C ILE A 327 8.82 1.88 10.91
N LEU A 328 8.75 2.40 12.13
CA LEU A 328 9.28 3.73 12.46
C LEU A 328 10.81 3.80 12.25
N PRO A 329 11.63 2.86 12.78
CA PRO A 329 13.06 2.85 12.51
C PRO A 329 13.38 2.75 11.02
N ASP A 330 12.70 1.84 10.28
CA ASP A 330 12.92 1.67 8.85
C ASP A 330 12.69 2.97 8.06
N ILE A 331 11.67 3.75 8.42
CA ILE A 331 11.39 5.05 7.77
C ILE A 331 12.44 6.08 8.13
N LEU A 332 12.74 6.24 9.42
CA LEU A 332 13.61 7.31 9.91
C LEU A 332 15.08 7.07 9.52
N GLU A 333 15.58 5.85 9.77
CA GLU A 333 16.94 5.45 9.38
C GLU A 333 17.07 5.42 7.84
N GLY A 334 16.05 4.85 7.15
CA GLY A 334 16.04 4.81 5.70
C GLY A 334 16.05 6.20 5.05
N GLU A 335 15.44 7.23 5.68
CA GLU A 335 15.54 8.61 5.19
C GLU A 335 16.94 9.20 5.44
N LEU A 336 17.51 8.96 6.63
CA LEU A 336 18.86 9.44 6.96
C LEU A 336 19.95 8.78 6.09
N GLU A 337 19.83 7.49 5.80
CA GLU A 337 20.77 6.74 4.95
C GLU A 337 20.66 7.12 3.47
N ASN A 338 19.44 7.22 2.95
CA ASN A 338 19.22 7.37 1.51
C ASN A 338 18.96 8.82 1.08
N LEU A 339 18.73 9.74 2.02
CA LEU A 339 18.41 11.15 1.76
C LEU A 339 17.29 11.32 0.70
N SER A 340 16.29 10.43 0.78
CA SER A 340 15.24 10.29 -0.26
C SER A 340 14.48 11.61 -0.47
N MET A 341 14.23 12.36 0.60
CA MET A 341 13.54 13.64 0.54
C MET A 341 14.42 14.71 -0.10
N SER A 342 15.69 14.79 0.28
CA SER A 342 16.63 15.76 -0.29
C SER A 342 16.79 15.58 -1.80
N TYR A 343 17.02 14.35 -2.28
CA TYR A 343 17.08 14.03 -3.70
C TYR A 343 15.77 14.33 -4.43
N TRP A 344 14.64 14.10 -3.76
CA TRP A 344 13.35 14.39 -4.36
C TRP A 344 13.09 15.90 -4.47
N ILE A 345 13.47 16.71 -3.45
CA ILE A 345 13.38 18.18 -3.50
C ILE A 345 14.28 18.75 -4.60
N GLU A 346 15.50 18.23 -4.79
CA GLU A 346 16.37 18.64 -5.89
C GLU A 346 15.69 18.45 -7.25
N LYS A 347 14.99 17.32 -7.45
CA LYS A 347 14.20 17.07 -8.67
C LYS A 347 12.97 17.98 -8.75
N LEU A 348 12.33 18.25 -7.62
CA LEU A 348 11.18 19.13 -7.52
C LEU A 348 11.50 20.56 -7.95
N ASN A 349 12.68 21.09 -7.60
CA ASN A 349 13.17 22.41 -8.03
C ASN A 349 13.30 22.58 -9.54
N ARG A 350 13.44 21.47 -10.28
CA ARG A 350 13.53 21.45 -11.75
C ARG A 350 12.20 21.02 -12.41
N HIS A 351 11.18 20.76 -11.61
CA HIS A 351 9.91 20.20 -12.08
C HIS A 351 9.03 21.28 -12.74
N ASN A 352 8.48 20.98 -13.92
CA ASN A 352 7.50 21.84 -14.55
C ASN A 352 6.07 21.33 -14.28
N PHE A 353 5.35 22.04 -13.44
CA PHE A 353 3.99 21.72 -13.05
C PHE A 353 2.96 21.86 -14.17
N LEU A 354 3.27 22.68 -15.20
CA LEU A 354 2.35 22.98 -16.31
C LEU A 354 2.59 22.09 -17.55
N MET A 355 3.74 21.42 -17.64
CA MET A 355 4.02 20.51 -18.75
C MET A 355 3.51 19.09 -18.47
N PHE A 356 2.56 18.65 -19.28
CA PHE A 356 2.26 17.22 -19.44
C PHE A 356 3.37 16.59 -20.29
N GLN A 357 4.26 15.82 -19.64
CA GLN A 357 4.99 14.80 -20.38
C GLN A 357 3.97 13.74 -20.83
N ASN A 358 3.68 13.68 -22.13
CA ASN A 358 3.04 12.54 -22.74
C ASN A 358 3.96 11.33 -22.51
N TYR A 359 3.75 10.61 -21.41
CA TYR A 359 4.29 9.28 -21.26
C TYR A 359 3.59 8.42 -22.30
N LYS A 360 4.21 8.29 -23.47
CA LYS A 360 3.92 7.16 -24.35
C LYS A 360 4.27 5.92 -23.57
N GLU A 361 3.28 5.07 -23.41
CA GLU A 361 3.43 3.72 -22.88
C GLU A 361 4.51 2.98 -23.67
N VAL A 362 5.55 2.51 -22.99
CA VAL A 362 6.42 1.44 -23.45
C VAL A 362 6.07 0.19 -22.68
#